data_f57876bcd1d8fa3823bfd8da38d9d4c4
#
_entry.id   f57876bcd1d8fa3823bfd8da38d9d4c4
#
_cell.length_a   1.000
_cell.length_b   1.000
_cell.length_c   1.000
_cell.angle_alpha   90.00
_cell.angle_beta   90.00
_cell.angle_gamma   90.00
#
_symmetry.space_group_name_H-M   'P 1'
#
loop_
_entity.id
_entity.type
_entity.pdbx_description
1 polymer ?
#
loop_
_entity_poly.entity_id
_entity_poly.type
_entity_poly.pdbx_seq_one_letter_code
_entity_poly.pdbx_strand_id
1 'polypeptide(L)' 'MNAVGKNLKQLRQREKLTQDALAERLHVTRQAVSSWETGKTAPDVETLMALAEALEVDVRALIYGPEVVAEGGYP' A
#
# COMPACT_ATOMS: atom_id res chain seq x y z
N MET A 1 -8.38 -6.43 -12.72
CA MET A 1 -8.67 -5.64 -11.54
C MET A 1 -7.46 -5.66 -10.62
N ASN A 2 -7.02 -4.50 -10.18
CA ASN A 2 -5.83 -4.51 -9.36
C ASN A 2 -6.20 -4.65 -7.89
N ALA A 3 -5.31 -5.28 -7.14
CA ALA A 3 -5.52 -5.55 -5.72
C ALA A 3 -4.70 -4.63 -4.83
N VAL A 4 -4.31 -3.47 -5.37
CA VAL A 4 -3.44 -2.54 -4.64
C VAL A 4 -4.05 -2.16 -3.31
N GLY A 5 -5.35 -1.83 -3.28
CA GLY A 5 -5.98 -1.42 -2.04
C GLY A 5 -5.94 -2.50 -0.98
N LYS A 6 -6.27 -3.72 -1.38
CA LYS A 6 -6.23 -4.86 -0.46
C LYS A 6 -4.81 -5.12 0.03
N ASN A 7 -3.85 -5.09 -0.89
CA ASN A 7 -2.45 -5.32 -0.54
C ASN A 7 -1.94 -4.23 0.39
N LEU A 8 -2.32 -2.98 0.11
CA LEU A 8 -1.94 -1.86 0.95
C LEU A 8 -2.44 -2.04 2.38
N LYS A 9 -3.70 -2.41 2.51
CA LYS A 9 -4.28 -2.61 3.84
C LYS A 9 -3.55 -3.72 4.59
N GLN A 10 -3.26 -4.83 3.93
CA GLN A 10 -2.54 -5.94 4.55
C GLN A 10 -1.15 -5.51 5.01
N LEU A 11 -0.43 -4.80 4.16
CA LEU A 11 0.93 -4.35 4.49
C LEU A 11 0.91 -3.35 5.63
N ARG A 12 -0.05 -2.42 5.60
CA ARG A 12 -0.19 -1.44 6.68
C ARG A 12 -0.45 -2.14 8.01
N GLN A 13 -1.35 -3.12 8.01
CA GLN A 13 -1.71 -3.83 9.23
C GLN A 13 -0.55 -4.67 9.75
N ARG A 14 0.26 -5.24 8.87
CA ARG A 14 1.45 -5.97 9.28
C ARG A 14 2.44 -5.09 9.99
N GLU A 15 2.52 -3.81 9.59
CA GLU A 15 3.37 -2.83 10.23
C GLU A 15 2.70 -2.20 11.45
N LYS A 16 1.48 -2.63 11.76
CA LYS A 16 0.71 -2.12 12.90
C LYS A 16 0.49 -0.62 12.84
N LEU A 17 0.32 -0.12 11.63
CA LEU A 17 0.05 1.30 11.39
C LEU A 17 -1.44 1.53 11.22
N THR A 18 -1.93 2.64 11.81
CA THR A 18 -3.29 3.09 11.51
C THR A 18 -3.29 3.82 10.17
N GLN A 19 -4.49 4.03 9.62
CA GLN A 19 -4.60 4.83 8.40
C GLN A 19 -4.06 6.24 8.64
N ASP A 20 -4.33 6.82 9.83
CA ASP A 20 -3.81 8.14 10.17
C ASP A 20 -2.29 8.17 10.19
N ALA A 21 -1.68 7.15 10.78
CA ALA A 21 -0.22 7.10 10.87
C ALA A 21 0.42 7.00 9.49
N LEU A 22 -0.17 6.18 8.63
CA LEU A 22 0.36 6.06 7.26
C LEU A 22 0.15 7.36 6.49
N ALA A 23 -1.02 7.96 6.63
CA ALA A 23 -1.31 9.23 5.97
C ALA A 23 -0.31 10.31 6.37
N GLU A 24 0.04 10.34 7.66
CA GLU A 24 1.00 11.31 8.17
C GLU A 24 2.38 11.12 7.54
N ARG A 25 2.80 9.87 7.40
CA ARG A 25 4.10 9.58 6.77
C ARG A 25 4.17 10.05 5.33
N LEU A 26 3.02 10.03 4.64
CA LEU A 26 2.95 10.39 3.23
C LEU A 26 2.52 11.83 3.00
N HIS A 27 2.19 12.56 4.07
CA HIS A 27 1.69 13.92 3.98
C HIS A 27 0.41 14.00 3.14
N VAL A 28 -0.48 13.03 3.36
CA VAL A 28 -1.79 12.99 2.71
C VAL A 28 -2.85 12.88 3.79
N THR A 29 -4.13 12.94 3.40
CA THR A 29 -5.22 12.81 4.35
C THR A 29 -5.51 11.34 4.63
N ARG A 30 -6.07 11.06 5.82
CA ARG A 30 -6.54 9.72 6.14
C ARG A 30 -7.57 9.25 5.11
N GLN A 31 -8.40 10.17 4.62
CA GLN A 31 -9.41 9.83 3.63
C GLN A 31 -8.80 9.32 2.34
N ALA A 32 -7.65 9.86 1.95
CA ALA A 32 -6.95 9.37 0.77
C ALA A 32 -6.54 7.91 0.96
N VAL A 33 -5.95 7.60 2.12
CA VAL A 33 -5.54 6.22 2.43
C VAL A 33 -6.76 5.29 2.41
N SER A 34 -7.84 5.71 3.06
CA SER A 34 -9.06 4.93 3.10
C SER A 34 -9.62 4.68 1.70
N SER A 35 -9.61 5.69 0.86
CA SER A 35 -10.10 5.56 -0.52
C SER A 35 -9.27 4.57 -1.32
N TRP A 36 -7.96 4.60 -1.13
CA TRP A 36 -7.08 3.62 -1.80
C TRP A 36 -7.38 2.20 -1.33
N GLU A 37 -7.55 2.02 -0.02
CA GLU A 37 -7.77 0.69 0.54
C GLU A 37 -9.11 0.09 0.13
N THR A 38 -10.12 0.93 -0.07
CA THR A 38 -11.44 0.46 -0.48
C THR A 38 -11.61 0.40 -2.00
N GLY A 39 -10.62 0.89 -2.74
CA GLY A 39 -10.67 0.85 -4.19
C GLY A 39 -11.47 1.97 -4.82
N LYS A 40 -11.88 2.97 -4.04
CA LYS A 40 -12.59 4.12 -4.60
C LYS A 40 -11.70 4.91 -5.54
N THR A 41 -10.44 5.08 -5.13
CA THR A 41 -9.44 5.73 -5.97
C THR A 41 -8.18 4.88 -5.92
N ALA A 42 -7.31 5.09 -6.88
CA ALA A 42 -6.04 4.37 -6.93
C ALA A 42 -4.90 5.38 -6.74
N PRO A 43 -3.87 5.01 -6.00
CA PRO A 43 -2.69 5.87 -5.93
C PRO A 43 -1.98 5.89 -7.28
N ASP A 44 -1.43 7.04 -7.65
CA ASP A 44 -0.64 7.13 -8.87
C ASP A 44 0.73 6.50 -8.64
N VAL A 45 1.56 6.47 -9.69
CA VAL A 45 2.85 5.80 -9.62
C VAL A 45 3.74 6.40 -8.55
N GLU A 46 3.80 7.72 -8.46
CA GLU A 46 4.61 8.38 -7.45
C GLU A 46 4.16 8.02 -6.04
N THR A 47 2.85 7.98 -5.84
CA THR A 47 2.30 7.64 -4.53
C THR A 47 2.55 6.18 -4.21
N LEU A 48 2.47 5.29 -5.20
CA LEU A 48 2.80 3.88 -4.99
C LEU A 48 4.24 3.71 -4.52
N MET A 49 5.16 4.45 -5.14
CA MET A 49 6.56 4.37 -4.73
C MET A 49 6.74 4.90 -3.31
N ALA A 50 6.06 5.99 -2.98
CA ALA A 50 6.13 6.55 -1.63
C ALA A 50 5.53 5.60 -0.60
N LEU A 51 4.43 4.92 -0.95
CA LEU A 51 3.81 3.93 -0.08
C LEU A 51 4.78 2.77 0.19
N ALA A 52 5.43 2.28 -0.85
CA ALA A 52 6.38 1.19 -0.71
C ALA A 52 7.52 1.59 0.22
N GLU A 53 8.01 2.81 0.06
CA GLU A 53 9.09 3.31 0.89
C GLU A 53 8.65 3.47 2.34
N ALA A 54 7.45 4.03 2.55
CA ALA A 54 6.93 4.23 3.90
C ALA A 54 6.69 2.92 4.63
N LEU A 55 6.32 1.88 3.89
CA LEU A 55 6.06 0.56 4.45
C LEU A 55 7.28 -0.34 4.42
N GLU A 56 8.37 0.14 3.83
CA GLU A 56 9.65 -0.59 3.73
C GLU A 56 9.46 -1.93 3.02
N VAL A 57 8.73 -1.89 1.91
CA VAL A 57 8.49 -3.08 1.09
C VAL A 57 8.84 -2.76 -0.37
N ASP A 58 9.03 -3.82 -1.14
CA ASP A 58 9.16 -3.69 -2.59
C ASP A 58 7.81 -3.25 -3.15
N VAL A 59 7.82 -2.31 -4.10
CA VAL A 59 6.58 -1.81 -4.69
C VAL A 59 5.76 -2.94 -5.31
N ARG A 60 6.41 -4.03 -5.72
CA ARG A 60 5.71 -5.18 -6.27
C ARG A 60 4.82 -5.87 -5.25
N ALA A 61 5.12 -5.73 -3.96
CA ALA A 61 4.24 -6.24 -2.92
C ALA A 61 2.88 -5.55 -2.94
N LEU A 62 2.85 -4.27 -3.30
CA LEU A 62 1.60 -3.54 -3.42
C LEU A 62 0.82 -3.97 -4.66
N ILE A 63 1.51 -4.30 -5.73
CA ILE A 63 0.88 -4.61 -7.02
C ILE A 63 0.42 -6.06 -7.07
N TYR A 64 1.29 -6.98 -6.64
CA TYR A 64 1.05 -8.42 -6.80
C TYR A 64 0.67 -9.12 -5.51
N GLY A 65 0.92 -8.49 -4.36
CA GLY A 65 0.60 -9.07 -3.07
C GLY A 65 1.84 -9.45 -2.29
N PRO A 66 1.77 -9.33 -0.97
CA PRO A 66 2.94 -9.63 -0.12
C PRO A 66 3.42 -11.07 -0.22
N GLU A 67 2.51 -12.01 -0.42
CA GLU A 67 2.86 -13.43 -0.48
C GLU A 67 3.74 -13.74 -1.69
N VAL A 68 3.44 -13.11 -2.83
CA VAL A 68 4.20 -13.34 -4.05
C VAL A 68 5.65 -12.89 -3.86
N VAL A 69 5.83 -11.71 -3.29
CA VAL A 69 7.17 -11.15 -3.05
C VAL A 69 7.89 -11.98 -1.99
N ALA A 70 7.19 -12.39 -0.93
CA ALA A 70 7.78 -13.16 0.15
C ALA A 70 8.31 -14.50 -0.33
N GLU A 71 7.67 -15.08 -1.35
CA GLU A 71 8.09 -16.35 -1.93
C GLU A 71 9.10 -16.16 -3.06
N GLY A 72 9.44 -14.90 -3.36
CA GLY A 72 10.40 -14.63 -4.42
C GLY A 72 9.85 -14.78 -5.82
N GLY A 73 8.53 -14.95 -5.94
CA GLY A 73 7.91 -15.13 -7.24
C GLY A 73 7.28 -13.85 -7.75
N TYR A 74 7.56 -13.54 -9.01
CA TYR A 74 6.92 -12.43 -9.70
C TYR A 74 6.33 -12.95 -10.98
N PRO A 75 5.18 -12.40 -11.38
CA PRO A 75 4.64 -12.78 -12.69
C PRO A 75 5.52 -12.33 -13.82
#